data_1bfa3de8ba8e7d864900f60eb1b0e85b
#
_entry.id   1bfa3de8ba8e7d864900f60eb1b0e85b
#
_cell.length_a   1.000
_cell.length_b   1.000
_cell.length_c   1.000
_cell.angle_alpha   90.00
_cell.angle_beta   90.00
_cell.angle_gamma   90.00
#
_symmetry.space_group_name_H-M   'P 1'
#
loop_
_entity.id
_entity.type
_entity.pdbx_description
1 polymer ?
#
loop_
_entity_poly.entity_id
_entity_poly.type
_entity_poly.pdbx_seq_one_letter_code
_entity_poly.pdbx_strand_id
1 'polypeptide(L)'
;MAQITEASERPILKSKIFLYITEFFSGMSVMAAELGASRLLAPYFSSSQIVWTIIIGTIMIALALGAVFGGRWADKDPNPDKLYMRIMVAAVWIALIPLVGKYLILIISGLLIVTVSTNFLVIAAFISCAIIFVPPLFLLGTVTAGLNKFATTSLEDNASVVGRLSACNTIGSILGTFLPTFVTIPAVGTFVSFLIFSGALLLIPLIYFISIKAKRIACVVSAVIFVATSCVSPLTGFAFWETNLAYEGESIYNYLQVKNLSDRTILSTNVLFGVQSVTMKDKGLTGMYYDTALAAPALADNANSALILGMGTGTYARQLKQYYPKMNITGVEIDQKITDLAGEYFDEPADIPVTTYDGRAWLAASHDKYDVIMVDAYQDITIPFQMSSTEFFTMVREHLNPGGVMVVNMNMISDGQGSINEALSDTIASVFGNGNTLTADVPNTTNRELFAKKPGSGSEENSMQQASKALNLRETTYERTGSEDLEWYMEEVASRFRKVSEPDSASTILTDDKAPVEVLGMRAIGQIIADEAGPYRQILKDEGFGGLLRAVQ
;
A
#
# COMPACT_ATOMS: atom_id res chain seq x y z
N MET A 1 35.33 29.69 -24.27
CA MET A 1 36.65 29.21 -23.79
C MET A 1 37.04 29.84 -22.46
N ALA A 2 37.00 31.16 -22.27
CA ALA A 2 37.42 31.83 -21.01
C ALA A 2 36.68 31.30 -19.74
N GLN A 3 35.38 31.07 -19.79
CA GLN A 3 34.60 30.55 -18.64
C GLN A 3 34.93 29.10 -18.28
N ILE A 4 35.32 28.27 -19.26
CA ILE A 4 35.73 26.87 -18.99
C ILE A 4 37.09 26.89 -18.30
N THR A 5 37.99 27.84 -18.68
CA THR A 5 39.31 28.02 -18.08
C THR A 5 39.19 28.46 -16.61
N GLU A 6 38.31 29.43 -16.30
CA GLU A 6 38.02 29.86 -14.92
C GLU A 6 37.41 28.77 -14.04
N ALA A 7 36.52 27.93 -14.60
CA ALA A 7 35.92 26.80 -13.89
C ALA A 7 36.97 25.70 -13.58
N SER A 8 37.89 25.43 -14.49
CA SER A 8 38.98 24.45 -14.31
C SER A 8 40.06 24.89 -13.31
N GLU A 9 40.11 26.16 -12.95
CA GLU A 9 41.06 26.68 -11.95
C GLU A 9 40.59 26.47 -10.50
N ARG A 10 39.34 26.09 -10.25
CA ARG A 10 38.83 25.84 -8.89
C ARG A 10 39.45 24.58 -8.31
N PRO A 11 40.16 24.64 -7.16
CA PRO A 11 40.94 23.51 -6.63
C PRO A 11 40.11 22.26 -6.41
N ILE A 12 38.84 22.41 -5.96
CA ILE A 12 37.96 21.28 -5.63
C ILE A 12 37.48 20.52 -6.88
N LEU A 13 37.30 21.20 -8.02
CA LEU A 13 36.87 20.59 -9.27
C LEU A 13 38.04 19.91 -10.03
N LYS A 14 39.30 20.22 -9.68
CA LYS A 14 40.45 19.47 -10.17
C LYS A 14 40.49 18.05 -9.63
N SER A 15 39.81 17.79 -8.52
CA SER A 15 39.66 16.46 -7.95
C SER A 15 38.57 15.69 -8.69
N LYS A 16 38.94 14.75 -9.56
CA LYS A 16 37.99 13.80 -10.17
C LYS A 16 37.18 13.02 -9.12
N ILE A 17 37.78 12.79 -7.95
CA ILE A 17 37.12 12.10 -6.83
C ILE A 17 35.90 12.91 -6.36
N PHE A 18 35.98 14.23 -6.24
CA PHE A 18 34.84 15.04 -5.83
C PHE A 18 33.68 14.98 -6.84
N LEU A 19 33.99 14.94 -8.14
CA LEU A 19 33.01 14.79 -9.19
C LEU A 19 32.33 13.39 -9.12
N TYR A 20 33.10 12.33 -8.90
CA TYR A 20 32.57 10.97 -8.72
C TYR A 20 31.68 10.85 -7.47
N ILE A 21 32.09 11.47 -6.36
CA ILE A 21 31.28 11.53 -5.13
C ILE A 21 30.00 12.31 -5.37
N THR A 22 30.04 13.44 -6.11
CA THR A 22 28.81 14.19 -6.46
C THR A 22 27.84 13.34 -7.25
N GLU A 23 28.34 12.62 -8.25
CA GLU A 23 27.50 11.74 -9.08
C GLU A 23 26.91 10.57 -8.29
N PHE A 24 27.71 9.96 -7.42
CA PHE A 24 27.30 8.89 -6.53
C PHE A 24 26.13 9.31 -5.61
N PHE A 25 26.29 10.43 -4.89
CA PHE A 25 25.24 10.92 -4.00
C PHE A 25 24.02 11.45 -4.77
N SER A 26 24.19 11.94 -5.98
CA SER A 26 23.09 12.33 -6.85
C SER A 26 22.24 11.10 -7.23
N GLY A 27 22.85 10.03 -7.73
CA GLY A 27 22.16 8.77 -8.06
C GLY A 27 21.50 8.13 -6.84
N MET A 28 22.22 8.11 -5.70
CA MET A 28 21.69 7.59 -4.44
C MET A 28 20.43 8.34 -3.99
N SER A 29 20.44 9.67 -4.05
CA SER A 29 19.31 10.49 -3.59
C SER A 29 18.12 10.43 -4.55
N VAL A 30 18.36 10.25 -5.86
CA VAL A 30 17.28 10.04 -6.85
C VAL A 30 16.50 8.77 -6.49
N MET A 31 17.19 7.64 -6.32
CA MET A 31 16.52 6.36 -6.03
C MET A 31 15.90 6.33 -4.64
N ALA A 32 16.56 6.93 -3.65
CA ALA A 32 16.00 7.06 -2.31
C ALA A 32 14.72 7.92 -2.30
N ALA A 33 14.68 8.99 -3.11
CA ALA A 33 13.48 9.82 -3.25
C ALA A 33 12.35 9.09 -4.00
N GLU A 34 12.67 8.24 -4.98
CA GLU A 34 11.70 7.41 -5.71
C GLU A 34 11.03 6.39 -4.79
N LEU A 35 11.82 5.66 -4.01
CA LEU A 35 11.27 4.72 -3.02
C LEU A 35 10.53 5.44 -1.89
N GLY A 36 11.04 6.55 -1.42
CA GLY A 36 10.35 7.40 -0.46
C GLY A 36 9.03 7.95 -1.01
N ALA A 37 8.94 8.21 -2.32
CA ALA A 37 7.72 8.67 -2.97
C ALA A 37 6.60 7.63 -2.87
N SER A 38 6.90 6.36 -3.13
CA SER A 38 5.92 5.28 -2.99
C SER A 38 5.42 5.16 -1.56
N ARG A 39 6.32 5.23 -0.58
CA ARG A 39 5.97 5.19 0.85
C ARG A 39 5.18 6.40 1.31
N LEU A 40 5.48 7.59 0.80
CA LEU A 40 4.72 8.81 1.12
C LEU A 40 3.31 8.79 0.53
N LEU A 41 3.14 8.23 -0.66
CA LEU A 41 1.85 8.22 -1.38
C LEU A 41 0.97 7.03 -0.98
N ALA A 42 1.54 5.89 -0.59
CA ALA A 42 0.81 4.67 -0.25
C ALA A 42 -0.28 4.88 0.81
N PRO A 43 -0.06 5.58 1.94
CA PRO A 43 -1.09 5.82 2.95
C PRO A 43 -2.33 6.56 2.44
N TYR A 44 -2.22 7.28 1.30
CA TYR A 44 -3.29 8.09 0.72
C TYR A 44 -3.91 7.50 -0.54
N PHE A 45 -3.13 6.77 -1.36
CA PHE A 45 -3.54 6.32 -2.69
C PHE A 45 -3.44 4.81 -2.90
N SER A 46 -3.13 4.05 -1.85
CA SER A 46 -2.83 2.62 -1.94
C SER A 46 -1.43 2.31 -2.51
N SER A 47 -0.96 1.10 -2.22
CA SER A 47 0.31 0.56 -2.71
C SER A 47 0.17 -0.22 -4.02
N SER A 48 -0.86 0.06 -4.83
CA SER A 48 -1.13 -0.66 -6.07
C SER A 48 -0.04 -0.48 -7.14
N GLN A 49 0.10 -1.48 -8.03
CA GLN A 49 1.04 -1.38 -9.16
C GLN A 49 0.74 -0.21 -10.09
N ILE A 50 -0.53 0.23 -10.16
CA ILE A 50 -0.94 1.40 -10.94
C ILE A 50 -0.31 2.67 -10.35
N VAL A 51 -0.38 2.85 -9.03
CA VAL A 51 0.26 3.98 -8.34
C VAL A 51 1.77 3.92 -8.50
N TRP A 52 2.39 2.73 -8.36
CA TRP A 52 3.80 2.51 -8.63
C TRP A 52 4.20 2.90 -10.06
N THR A 53 3.42 2.50 -11.06
CA THR A 53 3.66 2.85 -12.47
C THR A 53 3.62 4.37 -12.69
N ILE A 54 2.69 5.06 -12.03
CA ILE A 54 2.58 6.53 -12.07
C ILE A 54 3.83 7.17 -11.48
N ILE A 55 4.28 6.70 -10.32
CA ILE A 55 5.47 7.24 -9.63
C ILE A 55 6.69 7.07 -10.53
N ILE A 56 6.98 5.85 -10.95
CA ILE A 56 8.14 5.53 -11.78
C ILE A 56 8.08 6.32 -13.10
N GLY A 57 6.95 6.29 -13.81
CA GLY A 57 6.79 6.98 -15.08
C GLY A 57 7.00 8.50 -14.97
N THR A 58 6.42 9.12 -13.94
CA THR A 58 6.54 10.56 -13.69
C THR A 58 7.98 10.96 -13.35
N ILE A 59 8.65 10.18 -12.51
CA ILE A 59 10.05 10.41 -12.12
C ILE A 59 10.99 10.21 -13.31
N MET A 60 10.82 9.16 -14.10
CA MET A 60 11.63 8.91 -15.28
C MET A 60 11.49 10.04 -16.33
N ILE A 61 10.26 10.57 -16.51
CA ILE A 61 10.05 11.74 -17.37
C ILE A 61 10.82 12.96 -16.82
N ALA A 62 10.76 13.21 -15.51
CA ALA A 62 11.49 14.32 -14.89
C ALA A 62 13.00 14.20 -15.09
N LEU A 63 13.57 13.01 -14.88
CA LEU A 63 14.99 12.75 -15.09
C LEU A 63 15.41 12.89 -16.56
N ALA A 64 14.61 12.37 -17.49
CA ALA A 64 14.87 12.48 -18.92
C ALA A 64 14.86 13.94 -19.40
N LEU A 65 13.86 14.72 -18.98
CA LEU A 65 13.80 16.15 -19.25
C LEU A 65 15.00 16.87 -18.60
N GLY A 66 15.31 16.52 -17.35
CA GLY A 66 16.48 17.03 -16.65
C GLY A 66 17.78 16.80 -17.41
N ALA A 67 17.99 15.60 -17.94
CA ALA A 67 19.17 15.26 -18.72
C ALA A 67 19.26 16.08 -20.03
N VAL A 68 18.15 16.21 -20.77
CA VAL A 68 18.11 17.00 -22.01
C VAL A 68 18.38 18.49 -21.75
N PHE A 69 17.67 19.07 -20.77
CA PHE A 69 17.89 20.48 -20.44
C PHE A 69 19.23 20.71 -19.78
N GLY A 70 19.70 19.79 -18.93
CA GLY A 70 21.01 19.83 -18.30
C GLY A 70 22.16 19.86 -19.33
N GLY A 71 22.06 19.02 -20.37
CA GLY A 71 23.00 19.04 -21.49
C GLY A 71 23.04 20.39 -22.21
N ARG A 72 21.87 20.90 -22.60
CA ARG A 72 21.75 22.21 -23.26
C ARG A 72 22.31 23.36 -22.40
N TRP A 73 22.03 23.31 -21.08
CA TRP A 73 22.55 24.33 -20.16
C TRP A 73 24.05 24.22 -19.95
N ALA A 74 24.58 23.01 -19.86
CA ALA A 74 26.01 22.77 -19.73
C ALA A 74 26.80 23.22 -21.00
N ASP A 75 26.20 23.09 -22.18
CA ASP A 75 26.80 23.56 -23.44
C ASP A 75 26.74 25.09 -23.58
N LYS A 76 25.61 25.69 -23.18
CA LYS A 76 25.41 27.14 -23.31
C LYS A 76 26.18 27.94 -22.26
N ASP A 77 26.21 27.47 -21.02
CA ASP A 77 26.82 28.15 -19.88
C ASP A 77 27.38 27.11 -18.89
N PRO A 78 28.61 26.63 -19.10
CA PRO A 78 29.27 25.63 -18.28
C PRO A 78 29.74 26.20 -16.93
N ASN A 79 28.79 26.66 -16.10
CA ASN A 79 29.08 27.27 -14.81
C ASN A 79 28.82 26.27 -13.67
N PRO A 80 29.86 25.80 -12.96
CA PRO A 80 29.71 24.85 -11.86
C PRO A 80 28.90 25.40 -10.68
N ASP A 81 28.92 26.71 -10.42
CA ASP A 81 28.11 27.30 -9.34
C ASP A 81 26.62 27.11 -9.58
N LYS A 82 26.20 27.18 -10.84
CA LYS A 82 24.80 26.90 -11.20
C LYS A 82 24.45 25.42 -11.01
N LEU A 83 25.37 24.51 -11.32
CA LEU A 83 25.15 23.07 -11.09
C LEU A 83 25.00 22.76 -9.60
N TYR A 84 25.99 23.19 -8.79
CA TYR A 84 25.92 22.92 -7.33
C TYR A 84 24.78 23.67 -6.65
N MET A 85 24.32 24.81 -7.16
CA MET A 85 23.14 25.48 -6.69
C MET A 85 21.87 24.65 -6.99
N ARG A 86 21.75 24.01 -8.16
CA ARG A 86 20.64 23.11 -8.48
C ARG A 86 20.60 21.90 -7.54
N ILE A 87 21.77 21.32 -7.25
CA ILE A 87 21.88 20.22 -6.28
C ILE A 87 21.44 20.68 -4.88
N MET A 88 21.86 21.87 -4.46
CA MET A 88 21.45 22.46 -3.17
C MET A 88 19.95 22.66 -3.09
N VAL A 89 19.32 23.23 -4.11
CA VAL A 89 17.87 23.42 -4.19
C VAL A 89 17.14 22.09 -4.19
N ALA A 90 17.61 21.10 -4.95
CA ALA A 90 17.02 19.76 -4.97
C ALA A 90 17.11 19.09 -3.60
N ALA A 91 18.25 19.17 -2.92
CA ALA A 91 18.44 18.59 -1.59
C ALA A 91 17.51 19.23 -0.55
N VAL A 92 17.39 20.56 -0.53
CA VAL A 92 16.48 21.27 0.36
C VAL A 92 15.01 20.92 0.05
N TRP A 93 14.65 20.83 -1.24
CA TRP A 93 13.30 20.42 -1.63
C TRP A 93 12.96 19.01 -1.15
N ILE A 94 13.87 18.05 -1.36
CA ILE A 94 13.70 16.67 -0.89
C ILE A 94 13.56 16.63 0.65
N ALA A 95 14.34 17.44 1.37
CA ALA A 95 14.20 17.55 2.82
C ALA A 95 12.83 18.08 3.27
N LEU A 96 12.21 18.99 2.50
CA LEU A 96 10.91 19.57 2.79
C LEU A 96 9.74 18.63 2.46
N ILE A 97 9.93 17.60 1.62
CA ILE A 97 8.87 16.68 1.20
C ILE A 97 8.12 16.05 2.40
N PRO A 98 8.77 15.49 3.42
CA PRO A 98 8.08 14.92 4.57
C PRO A 98 7.18 15.91 5.30
N LEU A 99 7.61 17.16 5.38
CA LEU A 99 6.87 18.20 6.09
C LEU A 99 5.69 18.75 5.28
N VAL A 100 5.89 19.01 3.99
CA VAL A 100 4.92 19.74 3.13
C VAL A 100 4.09 18.78 2.27
N GLY A 101 4.66 17.63 1.87
CA GLY A 101 4.07 16.71 0.90
C GLY A 101 2.68 16.21 1.31
N LYS A 102 2.50 15.83 2.55
CA LYS A 102 1.21 15.35 3.09
C LYS A 102 0.09 16.38 2.99
N TYR A 103 0.37 17.64 3.26
CA TYR A 103 -0.61 18.72 3.12
C TYR A 103 -0.96 18.98 1.65
N LEU A 104 0.03 18.93 0.76
CA LEU A 104 -0.21 19.05 -0.69
C LEU A 104 -1.07 17.90 -1.21
N ILE A 105 -0.79 16.66 -0.78
CA ILE A 105 -1.60 15.49 -1.14
C ILE A 105 -3.05 15.68 -0.72
N LEU A 106 -3.30 16.09 0.53
CA LEU A 106 -4.65 16.31 1.03
C LEU A 106 -5.39 17.44 0.31
N ILE A 107 -4.71 18.55 0.03
CA ILE A 107 -5.30 19.68 -0.72
C ILE A 107 -5.65 19.22 -2.14
N ILE A 108 -4.74 18.54 -2.83
CA ILE A 108 -4.97 18.03 -4.18
C ILE A 108 -6.12 17.02 -4.18
N SER A 109 -6.12 16.06 -3.25
CA SER A 109 -7.19 15.06 -3.12
C SER A 109 -8.54 15.70 -2.81
N GLY A 110 -8.60 16.65 -1.88
CA GLY A 110 -9.81 17.38 -1.54
C GLY A 110 -10.39 18.20 -2.71
N LEU A 111 -9.53 18.82 -3.53
CA LEU A 111 -9.96 19.54 -4.72
C LEU A 111 -10.46 18.59 -5.82
N LEU A 112 -9.80 17.46 -5.99
CA LEU A 112 -10.12 16.52 -7.07
C LEU A 112 -11.33 15.65 -6.76
N ILE A 113 -11.58 15.27 -5.51
CA ILE A 113 -12.71 14.41 -5.14
C ILE A 113 -14.07 15.03 -5.54
N VAL A 114 -14.18 16.34 -5.49
CA VAL A 114 -15.39 17.07 -5.88
C VAL A 114 -15.44 17.47 -7.36
N THR A 115 -14.32 17.40 -8.08
CA THR A 115 -14.22 17.84 -9.49
C THR A 115 -14.09 16.68 -10.48
N VAL A 116 -13.52 15.56 -10.06
CA VAL A 116 -13.24 14.39 -10.91
C VAL A 116 -14.16 13.24 -10.51
N SER A 117 -14.91 12.72 -11.47
CA SER A 117 -15.90 11.64 -11.24
C SER A 117 -15.35 10.23 -11.46
N THR A 118 -14.27 10.08 -12.23
CA THR A 118 -13.70 8.77 -12.58
C THR A 118 -12.19 8.80 -12.42
N ASN A 119 -11.59 7.66 -12.08
CA ASN A 119 -10.14 7.52 -11.90
C ASN A 119 -9.52 8.55 -10.91
N PHE A 120 -10.29 8.98 -9.93
CA PHE A 120 -9.90 9.98 -8.94
C PHE A 120 -8.52 9.68 -8.32
N LEU A 121 -8.32 8.46 -7.79
CA LEU A 121 -7.07 8.07 -7.12
C LEU A 121 -5.87 8.16 -8.06
N VAL A 122 -6.03 7.71 -9.31
CA VAL A 122 -4.97 7.73 -10.34
C VAL A 122 -4.56 9.16 -10.68
N ILE A 123 -5.55 10.04 -10.90
CA ILE A 123 -5.30 11.45 -11.25
C ILE A 123 -4.71 12.20 -10.05
N ALA A 124 -5.22 11.98 -8.85
CA ALA A 124 -4.71 12.61 -7.64
C ALA A 124 -3.27 12.17 -7.32
N ALA A 125 -2.97 10.88 -7.46
CA ALA A 125 -1.62 10.36 -7.32
C ALA A 125 -0.66 10.96 -8.36
N PHE A 126 -1.07 11.04 -9.64
CA PHE A 126 -0.26 11.62 -10.70
C PHE A 126 0.05 13.10 -10.45
N ILE A 127 -0.95 13.92 -10.13
CA ILE A 127 -0.78 15.36 -9.88
C ILE A 127 0.07 15.59 -8.62
N SER A 128 -0.18 14.83 -7.55
CA SER A 128 0.62 14.89 -6.33
C SER A 128 2.08 14.54 -6.60
N CYS A 129 2.32 13.45 -7.32
CA CYS A 129 3.66 13.03 -7.71
C CYS A 129 4.35 14.09 -8.58
N ALA A 130 3.64 14.66 -9.56
CA ALA A 130 4.18 15.68 -10.44
C ALA A 130 4.59 16.96 -9.69
N ILE A 131 3.78 17.43 -8.75
CA ILE A 131 4.09 18.66 -7.99
C ILE A 131 5.20 18.43 -6.98
N ILE A 132 5.21 17.29 -6.29
CA ILE A 132 6.12 17.03 -5.17
C ILE A 132 7.50 16.59 -5.68
N PHE A 133 7.56 15.67 -6.65
CA PHE A 133 8.79 14.97 -7.02
C PHE A 133 9.43 15.43 -8.34
N VAL A 134 8.65 15.93 -9.31
CA VAL A 134 9.24 16.37 -10.58
C VAL A 134 10.25 17.51 -10.42
N PRO A 135 10.01 18.57 -9.64
CA PRO A 135 10.97 19.68 -9.55
C PRO A 135 12.35 19.24 -9.04
N PRO A 136 12.50 18.56 -7.89
CA PRO A 136 13.81 18.18 -7.39
C PRO A 136 14.50 17.13 -8.28
N LEU A 137 13.76 16.16 -8.82
CA LEU A 137 14.32 15.10 -9.65
C LEU A 137 14.69 15.58 -11.05
N PHE A 138 13.94 16.53 -11.61
CA PHE A 138 14.36 17.26 -12.81
C PHE A 138 15.71 17.97 -12.60
N LEU A 139 15.90 18.64 -11.46
CA LEU A 139 17.17 19.30 -11.14
C LEU A 139 18.31 18.27 -11.00
N LEU A 140 18.08 17.14 -10.35
CA LEU A 140 19.08 16.07 -10.23
C LEU A 140 19.36 15.41 -11.58
N GLY A 141 18.40 15.27 -12.47
CA GLY A 141 18.59 14.81 -13.84
C GLY A 141 19.58 15.68 -14.65
N THR A 142 19.78 16.96 -14.26
CA THR A 142 20.76 17.84 -14.92
C THR A 142 22.21 17.57 -14.51
N VAL A 143 22.45 16.77 -13.45
CA VAL A 143 23.76 16.66 -12.79
C VAL A 143 24.76 15.93 -13.67
N THR A 144 24.41 14.74 -14.15
CA THR A 144 25.30 13.91 -14.98
C THR A 144 25.83 14.65 -16.21
N ALA A 145 24.93 15.37 -16.92
CA ALA A 145 25.34 16.16 -18.08
C ALA A 145 26.32 17.28 -17.72
N GLY A 146 26.05 17.95 -16.59
CA GLY A 146 26.97 19.00 -16.08
C GLY A 146 28.32 18.44 -15.66
N LEU A 147 28.34 17.35 -14.90
CA LEU A 147 29.59 16.72 -14.44
C LEU A 147 30.43 16.17 -15.60
N ASN A 148 29.79 15.56 -16.59
CA ASN A 148 30.48 15.13 -17.82
C ASN A 148 31.22 16.29 -18.47
N LYS A 149 30.59 17.48 -18.54
CA LYS A 149 31.22 18.67 -19.13
C LYS A 149 32.45 19.17 -18.34
N PHE A 150 32.42 19.05 -17.00
CA PHE A 150 33.56 19.49 -16.15
C PHE A 150 34.64 18.41 -16.03
N ALA A 151 34.32 17.14 -16.15
CA ALA A 151 35.25 16.03 -15.99
C ALA A 151 36.06 15.75 -17.25
N THR A 152 35.57 16.11 -18.44
CA THR A 152 36.22 15.86 -19.73
C THR A 152 37.16 16.98 -20.11
N THR A 153 38.46 16.70 -20.14
CA THR A 153 39.53 17.67 -20.51
C THR A 153 40.06 17.43 -21.89
N SER A 154 39.92 16.23 -22.46
CA SER A 154 40.38 15.88 -23.81
C SER A 154 39.42 14.89 -24.45
N LEU A 155 39.42 14.79 -25.78
CA LEU A 155 38.60 13.81 -26.53
C LEU A 155 39.09 12.37 -26.34
N GLU A 156 40.38 12.16 -26.04
CA GLU A 156 40.98 10.83 -25.94
C GLU A 156 40.57 10.08 -24.68
N ASP A 157 40.36 10.79 -23.54
CA ASP A 157 39.96 10.19 -22.25
C ASP A 157 38.44 10.24 -21.96
N ASN A 158 37.65 10.78 -22.89
CA ASN A 158 36.26 11.12 -22.66
C ASN A 158 35.41 9.91 -22.30
N ALA A 159 35.51 8.83 -23.05
CA ALA A 159 34.70 7.60 -22.81
C ALA A 159 34.99 6.97 -21.44
N SER A 160 36.24 6.94 -21.00
CA SER A 160 36.61 6.40 -19.69
C SER A 160 36.09 7.24 -18.53
N VAL A 161 36.09 8.57 -18.65
CA VAL A 161 35.58 9.47 -17.61
C VAL A 161 34.05 9.38 -17.52
N VAL A 162 33.36 9.41 -18.65
CA VAL A 162 31.89 9.26 -18.71
C VAL A 162 31.49 7.90 -18.15
N GLY A 163 32.20 6.83 -18.51
CA GLY A 163 31.93 5.49 -17.98
C GLY A 163 32.10 5.42 -16.46
N ARG A 164 33.12 6.06 -15.89
CA ARG A 164 33.33 6.10 -14.43
C ARG A 164 32.27 6.92 -13.72
N LEU A 165 31.84 8.06 -14.25
CA LEU A 165 30.72 8.84 -13.69
C LEU A 165 29.44 8.04 -13.72
N SER A 166 29.13 7.41 -14.85
CA SER A 166 27.94 6.53 -14.96
C SER A 166 27.99 5.37 -13.97
N ALA A 167 29.15 4.75 -13.79
CA ALA A 167 29.31 3.68 -12.79
C ALA A 167 29.09 4.19 -11.36
N CYS A 168 29.61 5.37 -11.01
CA CYS A 168 29.38 5.99 -9.70
C CYS A 168 27.88 6.30 -9.48
N ASN A 169 27.19 6.82 -10.49
CA ASN A 169 25.75 7.04 -10.45
C ASN A 169 25.00 5.73 -10.18
N THR A 170 25.31 4.69 -10.95
CA THR A 170 24.65 3.38 -10.82
C THR A 170 24.89 2.76 -9.44
N ILE A 171 26.13 2.79 -8.92
CA ILE A 171 26.44 2.27 -7.58
C ILE A 171 25.68 3.08 -6.51
N GLY A 172 25.67 4.42 -6.64
CA GLY A 172 24.86 5.27 -5.77
C GLY A 172 23.37 4.90 -5.83
N SER A 173 22.82 4.71 -7.03
CA SER A 173 21.43 4.32 -7.26
C SER A 173 21.11 2.97 -6.60
N ILE A 174 21.99 1.98 -6.71
CA ILE A 174 21.83 0.69 -6.04
C ILE A 174 21.72 0.89 -4.53
N LEU A 175 22.63 1.64 -3.92
CA LEU A 175 22.56 1.89 -2.48
C LEU A 175 21.32 2.72 -2.10
N GLY A 176 20.93 3.69 -2.94
CA GLY A 176 19.71 4.48 -2.78
C GLY A 176 18.42 3.65 -2.92
N THR A 177 18.49 2.47 -3.53
CA THR A 177 17.40 1.51 -3.59
C THR A 177 17.36 0.60 -2.36
N PHE A 178 18.47 -0.02 -2.02
CA PHE A 178 18.52 -1.02 -0.96
C PHE A 178 18.46 -0.43 0.46
N LEU A 179 19.19 0.67 0.72
CA LEU A 179 19.27 1.26 2.06
C LEU A 179 17.90 1.76 2.57
N PRO A 180 17.10 2.52 1.78
CA PRO A 180 15.76 2.90 2.24
C PRO A 180 14.90 1.70 2.56
N THR A 181 14.83 0.74 1.66
CA THR A 181 13.90 -0.39 1.77
C THR A 181 14.22 -1.30 2.95
N PHE A 182 15.48 -1.68 3.13
CA PHE A 182 15.85 -2.72 4.09
C PHE A 182 16.41 -2.18 5.41
N VAL A 183 16.82 -0.90 5.43
CA VAL A 183 17.51 -0.34 6.61
C VAL A 183 16.79 0.89 7.16
N THR A 184 16.71 1.99 6.39
CA THR A 184 16.31 3.26 7.01
C THR A 184 14.81 3.36 7.21
N ILE A 185 13.96 2.96 6.27
CA ILE A 185 12.51 3.02 6.44
C ILE A 185 12.06 2.09 7.60
N PRO A 186 12.48 0.82 7.67
CA PRO A 186 12.10 -0.03 8.81
C PRO A 186 12.63 0.47 10.16
N ALA A 187 13.80 1.10 10.18
CA ALA A 187 14.44 1.54 11.43
C ALA A 187 13.94 2.90 11.93
N VAL A 188 13.70 3.87 11.02
CA VAL A 188 13.42 5.26 11.39
C VAL A 188 12.26 5.90 10.62
N GLY A 189 11.57 5.14 9.78
CA GLY A 189 10.43 5.58 8.98
C GLY A 189 10.81 6.39 7.73
N THR A 190 9.80 6.62 6.90
CA THR A 190 9.94 7.31 5.61
C THR A 190 10.42 8.75 5.78
N PHE A 191 9.89 9.50 6.74
CA PHE A 191 10.20 10.92 6.91
C PHE A 191 11.67 11.14 7.26
N VAL A 192 12.19 10.39 8.21
CA VAL A 192 13.62 10.48 8.59
C VAL A 192 14.52 9.96 7.47
N SER A 193 14.07 8.97 6.70
CA SER A 193 14.82 8.49 5.53
C SER A 193 15.01 9.58 4.48
N PHE A 194 13.98 10.37 4.15
CA PHE A 194 14.13 11.53 3.28
C PHE A 194 15.19 12.51 3.81
N LEU A 195 15.22 12.77 5.12
CA LEU A 195 16.20 13.67 5.75
C LEU A 195 17.62 13.12 5.66
N ILE A 196 17.82 11.83 5.87
CA ILE A 196 19.14 11.19 5.75
C ILE A 196 19.72 11.38 4.35
N PHE A 197 18.96 11.00 3.31
CA PHE A 197 19.46 11.04 1.93
C PHE A 197 19.57 12.46 1.39
N SER A 198 18.64 13.35 1.71
CA SER A 198 18.73 14.76 1.35
C SER A 198 19.84 15.49 2.08
N GLY A 199 20.10 15.13 3.34
CA GLY A 199 21.20 15.67 4.12
C GLY A 199 22.57 15.26 3.53
N ALA A 200 22.74 13.99 3.19
CA ALA A 200 23.93 13.50 2.51
C ALA A 200 24.15 14.22 1.17
N LEU A 201 23.10 14.43 0.40
CA LEU A 201 23.15 15.20 -0.84
C LEU A 201 23.51 16.67 -0.60
N LEU A 202 22.94 17.30 0.43
CA LEU A 202 23.15 18.71 0.77
C LEU A 202 24.61 19.00 1.17
N LEU A 203 25.30 18.06 1.78
CA LEU A 203 26.70 18.20 2.15
C LEU A 203 27.58 18.51 0.93
N ILE A 204 27.29 17.97 -0.24
CA ILE A 204 28.09 18.14 -1.46
C ILE A 204 28.14 19.59 -1.90
N PRO A 205 27.03 20.31 -2.18
CA PRO A 205 27.08 21.73 -2.55
C PRO A 205 27.57 22.62 -1.40
N LEU A 206 27.33 22.26 -0.12
CA LEU A 206 27.90 23.00 0.99
C LEU A 206 29.42 22.94 0.99
N ILE A 207 30.02 21.76 0.85
CA ILE A 207 31.50 21.59 0.73
C ILE A 207 32.01 22.38 -0.45
N TYR A 208 31.36 22.33 -1.61
CA TYR A 208 31.71 23.08 -2.79
C TYR A 208 31.75 24.60 -2.52
N PHE A 209 30.64 25.19 -2.05
CA PHE A 209 30.56 26.64 -1.85
C PHE A 209 31.45 27.15 -0.71
N ILE A 210 31.64 26.36 0.35
CA ILE A 210 32.57 26.69 1.44
C ILE A 210 34.01 26.72 0.90
N SER A 211 34.40 25.75 0.08
CA SER A 211 35.76 25.67 -0.48
C SER A 211 36.12 26.88 -1.36
N ILE A 212 35.16 27.38 -2.12
CA ILE A 212 35.35 28.57 -2.98
C ILE A 212 34.96 29.88 -2.28
N LYS A 213 34.57 29.84 -1.01
CA LYS A 213 34.13 30.99 -0.19
C LYS A 213 33.01 31.81 -0.83
N ALA A 214 32.16 31.19 -1.64
CA ALA A 214 31.03 31.81 -2.35
C ALA A 214 29.68 31.43 -1.74
N LYS A 215 28.64 32.17 -2.12
CA LYS A 215 27.23 31.89 -1.81
C LYS A 215 26.93 31.61 -0.32
N ARG A 216 27.65 32.26 0.61
CA ARG A 216 27.53 32.01 2.06
C ARG A 216 26.09 32.13 2.58
N ILE A 217 25.31 33.11 2.11
CA ILE A 217 23.89 33.27 2.50
C ILE A 217 23.07 32.04 2.08
N ALA A 218 23.25 31.55 0.85
CA ALA A 218 22.56 30.37 0.37
C ALA A 218 22.90 29.12 1.22
N CYS A 219 24.18 28.95 1.57
CA CYS A 219 24.63 27.86 2.44
C CYS A 219 23.98 27.93 3.83
N VAL A 220 23.97 29.12 4.45
CA VAL A 220 23.34 29.30 5.77
C VAL A 220 21.84 29.06 5.70
N VAL A 221 21.15 29.65 4.72
CA VAL A 221 19.70 29.47 4.54
C VAL A 221 19.34 28.00 4.32
N SER A 222 20.08 27.31 3.43
CA SER A 222 19.84 25.88 3.18
C SER A 222 20.07 25.01 4.42
N ALA A 223 21.12 25.30 5.18
CA ALA A 223 21.42 24.58 6.42
C ALA A 223 20.35 24.86 7.50
N VAL A 224 19.91 26.11 7.64
CA VAL A 224 18.84 26.47 8.60
C VAL A 224 17.51 25.79 8.23
N ILE A 225 17.12 25.80 6.94
CA ILE A 225 15.89 25.11 6.48
C ILE A 225 16.01 23.62 6.76
N PHE A 226 17.14 23.00 6.41
CA PHE A 226 17.36 21.57 6.65
C PHE A 226 17.26 21.21 8.15
N VAL A 227 17.93 21.96 9.02
CA VAL A 227 17.89 21.74 10.47
C VAL A 227 16.47 21.94 11.02
N ALA A 228 15.79 23.02 10.62
CA ALA A 228 14.44 23.27 11.04
C ALA A 228 13.49 22.14 10.63
N THR A 229 13.58 21.68 9.37
CA THR A 229 12.80 20.54 8.86
C THR A 229 13.13 19.27 9.62
N SER A 230 14.41 19.01 9.91
CA SER A 230 14.85 17.84 10.67
C SER A 230 14.32 17.81 12.12
N CYS A 231 14.11 18.97 12.73
CA CYS A 231 13.54 19.08 14.06
C CYS A 231 12.02 18.90 14.07
N VAL A 232 11.31 19.34 13.03
CA VAL A 232 9.83 19.37 13.00
C VAL A 232 9.25 18.11 12.36
N SER A 233 9.85 17.63 11.28
CA SER A 233 9.32 16.52 10.48
C SER A 233 9.08 15.23 11.28
N PRO A 234 10.00 14.77 12.14
CA PRO A 234 9.79 13.55 12.93
C PRO A 234 8.67 13.65 13.98
N LEU A 235 8.25 14.88 14.32
CA LEU A 235 7.19 15.13 15.29
C LEU A 235 5.79 15.10 14.66
N THR A 236 5.70 14.94 13.35
CA THR A 236 4.43 15.02 12.61
C THR A 236 4.20 13.74 11.84
N GLY A 237 3.18 12.96 12.23
CA GLY A 237 2.79 11.72 11.52
C GLY A 237 2.09 11.97 10.17
N PHE A 238 1.74 10.89 9.48
CA PHE A 238 0.91 10.93 8.27
C PHE A 238 -0.52 11.36 8.61
N ALA A 239 -1.08 10.78 9.68
CA ALA A 239 -2.43 11.05 10.17
C ALA A 239 -2.43 12.16 11.24
N PHE A 240 -1.82 13.30 10.96
CA PHE A 240 -1.61 14.40 11.91
C PHE A 240 -2.89 15.03 12.46
N TRP A 241 -4.06 14.75 11.90
CA TRP A 241 -5.37 15.21 12.39
C TRP A 241 -6.04 14.22 13.35
N GLU A 242 -5.51 13.00 13.49
CA GLU A 242 -6.08 11.98 14.37
C GLU A 242 -5.71 12.25 15.83
N THR A 243 -6.70 12.23 16.71
CA THR A 243 -6.52 12.50 18.15
C THR A 243 -6.47 11.23 19.00
N ASN A 244 -7.01 10.10 18.50
CA ASN A 244 -7.12 8.84 19.22
C ASN A 244 -6.05 7.82 18.79
N LEU A 245 -4.93 8.31 18.27
CA LEU A 245 -3.85 7.49 17.75
C LEU A 245 -3.04 6.89 18.91
N ALA A 246 -3.09 5.57 19.07
CA ALA A 246 -2.28 4.85 20.04
C ALA A 246 -0.90 4.47 19.48
N TYR A 247 -0.85 4.20 18.16
CA TYR A 247 0.36 3.90 17.43
C TYR A 247 0.30 4.43 16.01
N GLU A 248 1.42 4.92 15.50
CA GLU A 248 1.64 5.22 14.08
C GLU A 248 3.06 4.82 13.69
N GLY A 249 3.21 4.08 12.60
CA GLY A 249 4.50 3.63 12.13
C GLY A 249 4.44 2.94 10.77
N GLU A 250 5.56 2.37 10.40
CA GLU A 250 5.72 1.69 9.11
C GLU A 250 6.41 0.33 9.31
N SER A 251 6.02 -0.63 8.48
CA SER A 251 6.74 -1.89 8.29
C SER A 251 7.37 -1.92 6.90
N ILE A 252 8.00 -3.04 6.54
CA ILE A 252 8.47 -3.26 5.17
C ILE A 252 7.32 -3.37 4.17
N TYR A 253 6.12 -3.72 4.63
CA TYR A 253 4.93 -3.93 3.80
C TYR A 253 4.00 -2.74 3.81
N ASN A 254 3.66 -2.20 5.00
CA ASN A 254 2.54 -1.30 5.21
C ASN A 254 2.91 -0.05 6.01
N TYR A 255 2.13 1.01 5.81
CA TYR A 255 1.87 2.01 6.81
C TYR A 255 0.88 1.43 7.83
N LEU A 256 1.06 1.72 9.11
CA LEU A 256 0.26 1.14 10.19
C LEU A 256 -0.16 2.24 11.17
N GLN A 257 -1.45 2.28 11.47
CA GLN A 257 -1.98 3.10 12.56
C GLN A 257 -2.93 2.28 13.43
N VAL A 258 -2.79 2.45 14.76
CA VAL A 258 -3.72 1.89 15.75
C VAL A 258 -4.46 3.03 16.39
N LYS A 259 -5.80 2.98 16.34
CA LYS A 259 -6.69 3.95 17.01
C LYS A 259 -7.39 3.27 18.17
N ASN A 260 -7.33 3.90 19.34
CA ASN A 260 -8.02 3.43 20.53
C ASN A 260 -9.27 4.28 20.77
N LEU A 261 -10.42 3.78 20.32
CA LEU A 261 -11.72 4.42 20.46
C LEU A 261 -12.38 4.02 21.78
N SER A 262 -13.51 4.64 22.12
CA SER A 262 -14.22 4.36 23.39
C SER A 262 -14.74 2.92 23.49
N ASP A 263 -15.18 2.33 22.36
CA ASP A 263 -15.83 1.02 22.27
C ASP A 263 -14.95 -0.06 21.62
N ARG A 264 -13.91 0.33 20.89
CA ARG A 264 -13.06 -0.58 20.12
C ARG A 264 -11.65 -0.05 19.90
N THR A 265 -10.72 -0.96 19.57
CA THR A 265 -9.41 -0.66 19.02
C THR A 265 -9.39 -1.11 17.56
N ILE A 266 -8.87 -0.27 16.66
CA ILE A 266 -8.81 -0.56 15.22
C ILE A 266 -7.40 -0.43 14.69
N LEU A 267 -7.03 -1.31 13.75
CA LEU A 267 -5.85 -1.20 12.90
C LEU A 267 -6.26 -0.74 11.50
N SER A 268 -5.51 0.20 10.95
CA SER A 268 -5.64 0.60 9.54
C SER A 268 -4.26 0.67 8.88
N THR A 269 -4.21 0.33 7.60
CA THR A 269 -3.02 0.44 6.74
C THR A 269 -3.07 1.69 5.84
N ASN A 270 -4.09 2.51 6.04
CA ASN A 270 -4.34 3.72 5.25
C ASN A 270 -4.79 4.84 6.19
N VAL A 271 -4.50 6.11 5.83
CA VAL A 271 -4.88 7.27 6.66
C VAL A 271 -6.30 7.75 6.45
N LEU A 272 -6.92 7.44 5.30
CA LEU A 272 -8.22 7.97 4.89
C LEU A 272 -9.33 6.92 4.93
N PHE A 273 -9.02 5.67 4.66
CA PHE A 273 -10.00 4.62 4.39
C PHE A 273 -9.68 3.34 5.17
N GLY A 274 -10.73 2.58 5.42
CA GLY A 274 -10.63 1.17 5.81
C GLY A 274 -10.21 0.91 7.25
N VAL A 275 -10.83 -0.13 7.78
CA VAL A 275 -10.45 -0.80 9.02
C VAL A 275 -10.01 -2.20 8.62
N GLN A 276 -8.74 -2.52 8.85
CA GLN A 276 -8.17 -3.83 8.52
C GLN A 276 -8.43 -4.84 9.63
N SER A 277 -8.43 -4.41 10.87
CA SER A 277 -8.71 -5.27 12.01
C SER A 277 -9.37 -4.48 13.13
N VAL A 278 -10.14 -5.16 13.97
CA VAL A 278 -10.86 -4.55 15.10
C VAL A 278 -10.85 -5.46 16.31
N THR A 279 -10.75 -4.87 17.48
CA THR A 279 -11.07 -5.54 18.75
C THR A 279 -12.12 -4.73 19.49
N MET A 280 -13.25 -5.35 19.79
CA MET A 280 -14.30 -4.74 20.62
C MET A 280 -13.87 -4.80 22.10
N LYS A 281 -14.11 -3.72 22.84
CA LYS A 281 -13.85 -3.68 24.30
C LYS A 281 -14.87 -4.51 25.07
N ASP A 282 -16.10 -4.59 24.57
CA ASP A 282 -17.12 -5.49 25.06
C ASP A 282 -17.14 -6.77 24.22
N LYS A 283 -17.42 -7.90 24.85
CA LYS A 283 -17.56 -9.17 24.15
C LYS A 283 -18.85 -9.17 23.33
N GLY A 284 -18.74 -9.50 22.04
CA GLY A 284 -19.88 -9.55 21.15
C GLY A 284 -19.46 -9.56 19.68
N LEU A 285 -20.43 -9.33 18.83
CA LEU A 285 -20.22 -9.18 17.40
C LEU A 285 -19.55 -7.82 17.12
N THR A 286 -18.77 -7.76 16.04
CA THR A 286 -17.97 -6.58 15.67
C THR A 286 -18.74 -5.55 14.85
N GLY A 287 -19.86 -5.97 14.23
CA GLY A 287 -20.57 -5.22 13.21
C GLY A 287 -19.85 -5.16 11.87
N MET A 288 -18.84 -6.01 11.67
CA MET A 288 -18.02 -6.07 10.46
C MET A 288 -18.14 -7.45 9.79
N TYR A 289 -17.46 -7.61 8.66
CA TYR A 289 -17.49 -8.84 7.85
C TYR A 289 -17.09 -10.11 8.61
N TYR A 290 -16.29 -10.00 9.64
CA TYR A 290 -15.90 -11.13 10.50
C TYR A 290 -17.10 -11.86 11.10
N ASP A 291 -18.17 -11.11 11.45
CA ASP A 291 -19.38 -11.69 12.01
C ASP A 291 -20.10 -12.56 10.98
N THR A 292 -20.16 -12.09 9.72
CA THR A 292 -20.73 -12.86 8.61
C THR A 292 -19.87 -14.10 8.31
N ALA A 293 -18.54 -13.99 8.40
CA ALA A 293 -17.62 -15.10 8.19
C ALA A 293 -17.78 -16.23 9.22
N LEU A 294 -18.38 -15.95 10.41
CA LEU A 294 -18.74 -16.98 11.40
C LEU A 294 -19.80 -17.99 10.89
N ALA A 295 -20.40 -17.74 9.73
CA ALA A 295 -21.23 -18.76 9.08
C ALA A 295 -20.40 -19.95 8.54
N ALA A 296 -19.10 -19.76 8.23
CA ALA A 296 -18.28 -20.82 7.67
C ALA A 296 -18.18 -22.07 8.57
N PRO A 297 -17.92 -21.96 9.89
CA PRO A 297 -17.98 -23.11 10.78
C PRO A 297 -19.34 -23.81 10.81
N ALA A 298 -20.44 -23.08 10.68
CA ALA A 298 -21.77 -23.68 10.69
C ALA A 298 -22.15 -24.35 9.35
N LEU A 299 -21.60 -23.86 8.24
CA LEU A 299 -21.77 -24.44 6.90
C LEU A 299 -20.89 -25.69 6.67
N ALA A 300 -19.78 -25.84 7.39
CA ALA A 300 -18.91 -27.00 7.31
C ALA A 300 -19.54 -28.23 7.97
N ASP A 301 -19.16 -29.44 7.54
CA ASP A 301 -19.63 -30.67 8.18
C ASP A 301 -19.08 -30.82 9.61
N ASN A 302 -17.85 -30.38 9.83
CA ASN A 302 -17.18 -30.31 11.12
C ASN A 302 -16.61 -28.90 11.35
N ALA A 303 -16.34 -28.56 12.63
CA ALA A 303 -15.79 -27.26 13.03
C ALA A 303 -14.70 -27.44 14.10
N ASN A 304 -13.70 -28.30 13.83
CA ASN A 304 -12.63 -28.64 14.76
C ASN A 304 -11.34 -27.88 14.50
N SER A 305 -11.12 -27.42 13.26
CA SER A 305 -9.90 -26.75 12.85
C SER A 305 -10.14 -25.60 11.89
N ALA A 306 -9.41 -24.50 12.06
CA ALA A 306 -9.44 -23.35 11.18
C ALA A 306 -8.03 -22.87 10.83
N LEU A 307 -7.85 -22.47 9.57
CA LEU A 307 -6.69 -21.74 9.08
C LEU A 307 -7.12 -20.33 8.66
N ILE A 308 -6.35 -19.32 9.06
CA ILE A 308 -6.59 -17.92 8.67
C ILE A 308 -5.37 -17.45 7.88
N LEU A 309 -5.54 -17.21 6.59
CA LEU A 309 -4.55 -16.61 5.70
C LEU A 309 -4.80 -15.09 5.64
N GLY A 310 -3.88 -14.32 6.22
CA GLY A 310 -4.07 -12.91 6.55
C GLY A 310 -4.68 -12.77 7.94
N MET A 311 -3.89 -13.13 8.97
CA MET A 311 -4.35 -13.11 10.37
C MET A 311 -4.70 -11.70 10.86
N GLY A 312 -4.03 -10.67 10.34
CA GLY A 312 -4.16 -9.32 10.83
C GLY A 312 -3.85 -9.23 12.32
N THR A 313 -4.68 -8.53 13.09
CA THR A 313 -4.58 -8.51 14.56
C THR A 313 -5.40 -9.59 15.25
N GLY A 314 -5.82 -10.62 14.52
CA GLY A 314 -6.52 -11.77 15.08
C GLY A 314 -8.02 -11.58 15.36
N THR A 315 -8.70 -10.66 14.69
CA THR A 315 -10.14 -10.40 14.91
C THR A 315 -10.99 -11.65 14.73
N TYR A 316 -10.85 -12.32 13.58
CA TYR A 316 -11.62 -13.54 13.31
C TYR A 316 -11.22 -14.68 14.24
N ALA A 317 -9.94 -14.81 14.56
CA ALA A 317 -9.45 -15.83 15.48
C ALA A 317 -10.05 -15.66 16.89
N ARG A 318 -10.13 -14.42 17.42
CA ARG A 318 -10.78 -14.13 18.70
C ARG A 318 -12.26 -14.50 18.69
N GLN A 319 -12.97 -14.18 17.60
CA GLN A 319 -14.39 -14.56 17.47
C GLN A 319 -14.55 -16.07 17.38
N LEU A 320 -13.73 -16.77 16.60
CA LEU A 320 -13.74 -18.24 16.57
C LEU A 320 -13.45 -18.82 17.96
N LYS A 321 -12.48 -18.28 18.69
CA LYS A 321 -12.17 -18.72 20.04
C LYS A 321 -13.31 -18.47 21.03
N GLN A 322 -14.04 -17.37 20.86
CA GLN A 322 -15.19 -17.01 21.69
C GLN A 322 -16.38 -17.94 21.46
N TYR A 323 -16.76 -18.16 20.20
CA TYR A 323 -17.97 -18.90 19.83
C TYR A 323 -17.73 -20.40 19.62
N TYR A 324 -16.52 -20.80 19.17
CA TYR A 324 -16.11 -22.18 18.93
C TYR A 324 -14.86 -22.53 19.77
N PRO A 325 -14.93 -22.54 21.12
CA PRO A 325 -13.75 -22.62 21.98
C PRO A 325 -12.93 -23.90 21.85
N LYS A 326 -13.48 -24.94 21.26
CA LYS A 326 -12.79 -26.22 21.01
C LYS A 326 -12.06 -26.28 19.66
N MET A 327 -12.24 -25.26 18.82
CA MET A 327 -11.60 -25.20 17.49
C MET A 327 -10.11 -24.92 17.62
N ASN A 328 -9.28 -25.71 16.93
CA ASN A 328 -7.87 -25.45 16.77
C ASN A 328 -7.66 -24.43 15.65
N ILE A 329 -7.04 -23.29 15.98
CA ILE A 329 -6.88 -22.18 15.04
C ILE A 329 -5.39 -22.02 14.73
N THR A 330 -5.06 -21.84 13.46
CA THR A 330 -3.73 -21.52 12.96
C THR A 330 -3.80 -20.23 12.14
N GLY A 331 -2.92 -19.28 12.40
CA GLY A 331 -2.82 -18.02 11.67
C GLY A 331 -1.55 -17.92 10.83
N VAL A 332 -1.66 -17.26 9.68
CA VAL A 332 -0.51 -16.86 8.85
C VAL A 332 -0.64 -15.37 8.56
N GLU A 333 0.40 -14.60 8.87
CA GLU A 333 0.45 -13.14 8.64
C GLU A 333 1.81 -12.82 7.99
N ILE A 334 1.80 -12.00 6.95
CA ILE A 334 3.05 -11.65 6.26
C ILE A 334 3.84 -10.58 7.01
N ASP A 335 3.15 -9.70 7.72
CA ASP A 335 3.73 -8.53 8.37
C ASP A 335 3.97 -8.78 9.87
N GLN A 336 5.21 -9.07 10.25
CA GLN A 336 5.59 -9.26 11.65
C GLN A 336 5.17 -8.09 12.54
N LYS A 337 5.20 -6.86 12.00
CA LYS A 337 4.81 -5.68 12.79
C LYS A 337 3.33 -5.70 13.15
N ILE A 338 2.46 -6.23 12.28
CA ILE A 338 1.03 -6.42 12.59
C ILE A 338 0.87 -7.45 13.71
N THR A 339 1.60 -8.56 13.67
CA THR A 339 1.59 -9.57 14.74
C THR A 339 2.09 -9.00 16.07
N ASP A 340 3.15 -8.16 16.05
CA ASP A 340 3.65 -7.50 17.27
C ASP A 340 2.58 -6.56 17.86
N LEU A 341 1.92 -5.76 17.01
CA LEU A 341 0.85 -4.85 17.42
C LEU A 341 -0.41 -5.60 17.92
N ALA A 342 -0.68 -6.79 17.38
CA ALA A 342 -1.78 -7.64 17.80
C ALA A 342 -1.67 -8.01 19.28
N GLY A 343 -0.48 -8.42 19.72
CA GLY A 343 -0.21 -8.71 21.14
C GLY A 343 -0.19 -7.47 22.03
N GLU A 344 0.20 -6.31 21.51
CA GLU A 344 0.34 -5.07 22.30
C GLU A 344 -0.99 -4.32 22.48
N TYR A 345 -1.85 -4.29 21.46
CA TYR A 345 -3.05 -3.43 21.43
C TYR A 345 -4.38 -4.15 21.25
N PHE A 346 -4.38 -5.45 20.87
CA PHE A 346 -5.59 -6.13 20.41
C PHE A 346 -5.97 -7.37 21.20
N ASP A 347 -5.33 -7.63 22.32
CA ASP A 347 -5.60 -8.80 23.17
C ASP A 347 -5.62 -10.13 22.38
N GLU A 348 -4.65 -10.31 21.47
CA GLU A 348 -4.55 -11.55 20.70
C GLU A 348 -4.33 -12.74 21.62
N PRO A 349 -5.11 -13.83 21.49
CA PRO A 349 -4.93 -15.01 22.34
C PRO A 349 -3.56 -15.65 22.12
N ALA A 350 -2.73 -15.69 23.16
CA ALA A 350 -1.36 -16.22 23.12
C ALA A 350 -1.27 -17.72 22.78
N ASP A 351 -2.38 -18.44 22.85
CA ASP A 351 -2.47 -19.86 22.54
C ASP A 351 -2.77 -20.17 21.06
N ILE A 352 -2.93 -19.13 20.21
CA ILE A 352 -3.11 -19.29 18.77
C ILE A 352 -1.75 -19.17 18.08
N PRO A 353 -1.25 -20.23 17.43
CA PRO A 353 0.00 -20.15 16.68
C PRO A 353 -0.17 -19.27 15.44
N VAL A 354 0.66 -18.23 15.32
CA VAL A 354 0.76 -17.36 14.15
C VAL A 354 2.13 -17.51 13.51
N THR A 355 2.17 -17.83 12.23
CA THR A 355 3.42 -17.91 11.46
C THR A 355 3.58 -16.66 10.61
N THR A 356 4.70 -15.93 10.79
CA THR A 356 5.02 -14.81 9.91
C THR A 356 5.61 -15.32 8.60
N TYR A 357 4.77 -15.38 7.56
CA TYR A 357 5.16 -15.83 6.24
C TYR A 357 4.14 -15.41 5.16
N ASP A 358 4.52 -15.52 3.88
CA ASP A 358 3.57 -15.40 2.77
C ASP A 358 2.52 -16.52 2.83
N GLY A 359 1.23 -16.15 2.84
CA GLY A 359 0.14 -17.11 3.06
C GLY A 359 0.05 -18.21 1.99
N ARG A 360 0.27 -17.85 0.72
CA ARG A 360 0.26 -18.84 -0.37
C ARG A 360 1.46 -19.77 -0.32
N ALA A 361 2.65 -19.22 -0.06
CA ALA A 361 3.87 -20.01 0.05
C ALA A 361 3.83 -20.94 1.28
N TRP A 362 3.26 -20.48 2.39
CA TRP A 362 3.04 -21.29 3.57
C TRP A 362 2.07 -22.45 3.28
N LEU A 363 0.94 -22.16 2.62
CA LEU A 363 -0.04 -23.18 2.26
C LEU A 363 0.57 -24.22 1.32
N ALA A 364 1.37 -23.80 0.33
CA ALA A 364 2.06 -24.70 -0.60
C ALA A 364 3.07 -25.65 0.10
N ALA A 365 3.63 -25.23 1.22
CA ALA A 365 4.58 -26.03 2.01
C ALA A 365 3.89 -26.89 3.09
N SER A 366 2.64 -26.60 3.43
CA SER A 366 1.86 -27.32 4.44
C SER A 366 1.28 -28.63 3.86
N HIS A 367 1.04 -29.58 4.74
CA HIS A 367 0.29 -30.81 4.44
C HIS A 367 -0.97 -30.96 5.32
N ASP A 368 -1.21 -29.99 6.18
CA ASP A 368 -2.33 -29.99 7.10
C ASP A 368 -3.65 -29.71 6.37
N LYS A 369 -4.76 -30.21 6.94
CA LYS A 369 -6.09 -29.98 6.42
C LYS A 369 -6.99 -29.37 7.50
N TYR A 370 -7.91 -28.54 7.05
CA TYR A 370 -8.77 -27.73 7.93
C TYR A 370 -10.22 -27.89 7.57
N ASP A 371 -11.09 -27.71 8.57
CA ASP A 371 -12.54 -27.68 8.36
C ASP A 371 -12.99 -26.30 7.85
N VAL A 372 -12.28 -25.24 8.26
CA VAL A 372 -12.51 -23.88 7.82
C VAL A 372 -11.19 -23.26 7.34
N ILE A 373 -11.19 -22.61 6.19
CA ILE A 373 -10.08 -21.77 5.74
C ILE A 373 -10.61 -20.37 5.43
N MET A 374 -10.15 -19.38 6.19
CA MET A 374 -10.41 -17.96 5.89
C MET A 374 -9.28 -17.41 5.02
N VAL A 375 -9.66 -16.75 3.92
CA VAL A 375 -8.76 -15.99 3.05
C VAL A 375 -9.10 -14.51 3.18
N ASP A 376 -8.29 -13.79 3.94
CA ASP A 376 -8.44 -12.36 4.24
C ASP A 376 -7.09 -11.64 4.09
N ALA A 377 -6.33 -12.03 3.09
CA ALA A 377 -5.02 -11.46 2.83
C ALA A 377 -5.13 -10.36 1.78
N TYR A 378 -5.43 -9.16 2.23
CA TYR A 378 -5.46 -7.96 1.41
C TYR A 378 -4.17 -7.16 1.58
N GLN A 379 -3.64 -6.67 0.47
CA GLN A 379 -2.64 -5.63 0.49
C GLN A 379 -3.37 -4.30 0.27
N ASP A 380 -3.70 -3.64 1.38
CA ASP A 380 -4.49 -2.42 1.42
C ASP A 380 -5.94 -2.63 0.92
N ILE A 381 -6.27 -2.31 -0.31
CA ILE A 381 -7.66 -2.32 -0.82
C ILE A 381 -7.92 -3.50 -1.78
N THR A 382 -6.89 -4.10 -2.36
CA THR A 382 -7.03 -5.16 -3.38
C THR A 382 -6.50 -6.50 -2.90
N ILE A 383 -7.17 -7.58 -3.33
CA ILE A 383 -6.64 -8.93 -3.14
C ILE A 383 -5.36 -9.08 -3.98
N PRO A 384 -4.26 -9.64 -3.44
CA PRO A 384 -3.07 -9.92 -4.23
C PRO A 384 -3.38 -10.91 -5.36
N PHE A 385 -2.84 -10.65 -6.57
CA PHE A 385 -3.13 -11.50 -7.74
C PHE A 385 -2.80 -12.98 -7.49
N GLN A 386 -1.72 -13.27 -6.75
CA GLN A 386 -1.30 -14.62 -6.41
C GLN A 386 -2.27 -15.35 -5.46
N MET A 387 -3.22 -14.65 -4.82
CA MET A 387 -4.23 -15.22 -3.94
C MET A 387 -5.64 -15.14 -4.55
N SER A 388 -5.76 -14.88 -5.85
CA SER A 388 -7.02 -14.72 -6.57
C SER A 388 -7.21 -15.70 -7.73
N SER A 389 -6.22 -16.57 -7.99
CA SER A 389 -6.19 -17.45 -9.16
C SER A 389 -6.85 -18.81 -8.90
N THR A 390 -7.23 -19.49 -9.99
CA THR A 390 -7.71 -20.89 -9.95
C THR A 390 -6.70 -21.82 -9.29
N GLU A 391 -5.42 -21.60 -9.52
CA GLU A 391 -4.32 -22.39 -8.93
C GLU A 391 -4.29 -22.23 -7.41
N PHE A 392 -4.45 -21.00 -6.92
CA PHE A 392 -4.52 -20.74 -5.49
C PHE A 392 -5.76 -21.37 -4.86
N PHE A 393 -6.95 -21.17 -5.43
CA PHE A 393 -8.18 -21.73 -4.88
C PHE A 393 -8.23 -23.27 -4.98
N THR A 394 -7.58 -23.85 -5.98
CA THR A 394 -7.37 -25.30 -6.05
C THR A 394 -6.52 -25.78 -4.87
N MET A 395 -5.42 -25.09 -4.57
CA MET A 395 -4.59 -25.37 -3.40
C MET A 395 -5.37 -25.25 -2.10
N VAL A 396 -6.18 -24.20 -1.92
CA VAL A 396 -7.05 -24.06 -0.74
C VAL A 396 -8.03 -25.23 -0.63
N ARG A 397 -8.68 -25.62 -1.75
CA ARG A 397 -9.60 -26.77 -1.78
C ARG A 397 -8.92 -28.10 -1.42
N GLU A 398 -7.66 -28.28 -1.79
CA GLU A 398 -6.88 -29.46 -1.42
C GLU A 398 -6.59 -29.52 0.09
N HIS A 399 -6.39 -28.37 0.74
CA HIS A 399 -6.17 -28.25 2.19
C HIS A 399 -7.44 -28.22 3.02
N LEU A 400 -8.62 -28.24 2.40
CA LEU A 400 -9.87 -28.46 3.11
C LEU A 400 -10.09 -29.96 3.37
N ASN A 401 -10.60 -30.28 4.54
CA ASN A 401 -11.21 -31.57 4.84
C ASN A 401 -12.43 -31.79 3.92
N PRO A 402 -12.84 -33.07 3.67
CA PRO A 402 -14.15 -33.32 3.07
C PRO A 402 -15.27 -32.66 3.89
N GLY A 403 -16.16 -31.91 3.24
CA GLY A 403 -17.19 -31.11 3.90
C GLY A 403 -16.70 -29.78 4.51
N GLY A 404 -15.42 -29.45 4.37
CA GLY A 404 -14.86 -28.19 4.84
C GLY A 404 -15.25 -26.99 3.99
N VAL A 405 -15.17 -25.80 4.56
CA VAL A 405 -15.61 -24.53 3.94
C VAL A 405 -14.48 -23.51 3.90
N MET A 406 -14.25 -22.93 2.74
CA MET A 406 -13.48 -21.71 2.56
C MET A 406 -14.41 -20.50 2.68
N VAL A 407 -13.96 -19.45 3.38
CA VAL A 407 -14.58 -18.12 3.34
C VAL A 407 -13.56 -17.11 2.85
N VAL A 408 -13.96 -16.24 1.92
CA VAL A 408 -13.14 -15.19 1.34
C VAL A 408 -13.82 -13.85 1.54
N ASN A 409 -13.15 -12.92 2.21
CA ASN A 409 -13.59 -11.54 2.25
C ASN A 409 -13.37 -10.89 0.87
N MET A 410 -14.43 -10.42 0.22
CA MET A 410 -14.37 -9.60 -0.98
C MET A 410 -14.61 -8.15 -0.58
N ASN A 411 -13.54 -7.42 -0.34
CA ASN A 411 -13.54 -6.11 0.33
C ASN A 411 -14.37 -5.01 -0.35
N MET A 412 -14.79 -5.19 -1.61
CA MET A 412 -15.51 -4.17 -2.35
C MET A 412 -16.71 -4.79 -3.07
N ILE A 413 -17.93 -4.38 -2.68
CA ILE A 413 -19.12 -4.73 -3.45
C ILE A 413 -19.05 -3.99 -4.78
N SER A 414 -18.96 -4.78 -5.86
CA SER A 414 -18.98 -4.27 -7.23
C SER A 414 -19.80 -5.25 -8.06
N ASP A 415 -21.03 -4.86 -8.36
CA ASP A 415 -21.93 -5.65 -9.18
C ASP A 415 -21.83 -5.23 -10.64
N GLY A 416 -22.02 -6.21 -11.53
CA GLY A 416 -22.04 -6.03 -12.96
C GLY A 416 -20.98 -6.83 -13.71
N GLN A 417 -21.21 -6.96 -15.02
CA GLN A 417 -20.34 -7.74 -15.91
C GLN A 417 -18.91 -7.16 -15.94
N GLY A 418 -17.92 -8.02 -15.71
CA GLY A 418 -16.50 -7.65 -15.67
C GLY A 418 -16.07 -6.95 -14.38
N SER A 419 -16.86 -7.04 -13.30
CA SER A 419 -16.47 -6.55 -11.97
C SER A 419 -15.48 -7.49 -11.29
N ILE A 420 -14.77 -6.97 -10.27
CA ILE A 420 -13.83 -7.79 -9.48
C ILE A 420 -14.57 -8.91 -8.73
N ASN A 421 -15.76 -8.63 -8.21
CA ASN A 421 -16.54 -9.61 -7.47
C ASN A 421 -17.06 -10.72 -8.38
N GLU A 422 -17.49 -10.39 -9.61
CA GLU A 422 -17.87 -11.40 -10.60
C GLU A 422 -16.66 -12.27 -10.96
N ALA A 423 -15.52 -11.67 -11.30
CA ALA A 423 -14.31 -12.40 -11.68
C ALA A 423 -13.81 -13.34 -10.55
N LEU A 424 -13.82 -12.89 -9.29
CA LEU A 424 -13.47 -13.74 -8.14
C LEU A 424 -14.50 -14.84 -7.91
N SER A 425 -15.80 -14.52 -7.96
CA SER A 425 -16.88 -15.51 -7.77
C SER A 425 -16.83 -16.59 -8.84
N ASP A 426 -16.66 -16.22 -10.11
CA ASP A 426 -16.55 -17.15 -11.24
C ASP A 426 -15.29 -18.02 -11.13
N THR A 427 -14.16 -17.42 -10.72
CA THR A 427 -12.92 -18.15 -10.51
C THR A 427 -13.07 -19.19 -9.41
N ILE A 428 -13.66 -18.83 -8.26
CA ILE A 428 -13.89 -19.75 -7.16
C ILE A 428 -14.92 -20.82 -7.54
N ALA A 429 -16.02 -20.43 -8.21
CA ALA A 429 -17.03 -21.37 -8.67
C ALA A 429 -16.47 -22.37 -9.70
N SER A 430 -15.51 -21.97 -10.54
CA SER A 430 -14.85 -22.91 -11.47
C SER A 430 -14.07 -24.02 -10.76
N VAL A 431 -13.61 -23.75 -9.53
CA VAL A 431 -12.85 -24.72 -8.72
C VAL A 431 -13.76 -25.55 -7.81
N PHE A 432 -14.72 -24.92 -7.14
CA PHE A 432 -15.57 -25.58 -6.14
C PHE A 432 -16.91 -26.09 -6.70
N GLY A 433 -17.34 -25.56 -7.84
CA GLY A 433 -18.67 -25.73 -8.41
C GLY A 433 -19.65 -24.65 -7.93
N ASN A 434 -20.48 -24.14 -8.83
CA ASN A 434 -21.49 -23.12 -8.54
C ASN A 434 -22.51 -23.56 -7.48
N GLY A 435 -22.88 -24.84 -7.45
CA GLY A 435 -23.77 -25.42 -6.44
C GLY A 435 -23.19 -25.41 -5.01
N ASN A 436 -21.88 -25.27 -4.88
CA ASN A 436 -21.14 -25.26 -3.62
C ASN A 436 -20.61 -23.86 -3.24
N THR A 437 -21.01 -22.81 -3.96
CA THR A 437 -20.49 -21.45 -3.77
C THR A 437 -21.66 -20.49 -3.52
N LEU A 438 -21.56 -19.69 -2.45
CA LEU A 438 -22.53 -18.67 -2.05
C LEU A 438 -21.83 -17.36 -1.72
N THR A 439 -22.53 -16.25 -1.90
CA THR A 439 -22.08 -14.94 -1.42
C THR A 439 -23.08 -14.34 -0.45
N ALA A 440 -22.62 -13.49 0.46
CA ALA A 440 -23.47 -12.70 1.35
C ALA A 440 -22.90 -11.28 1.51
N ASP A 441 -23.73 -10.26 1.25
CA ASP A 441 -23.37 -8.87 1.48
C ASP A 441 -23.35 -8.57 2.99
N VAL A 442 -22.33 -7.82 3.44
CA VAL A 442 -22.22 -7.42 4.84
C VAL A 442 -22.92 -6.07 5.04
N PRO A 443 -23.91 -5.96 5.94
CA PRO A 443 -24.68 -4.73 6.11
C PRO A 443 -23.82 -3.52 6.48
N ASN A 444 -24.15 -2.37 5.91
CA ASN A 444 -23.51 -1.09 6.21
C ASN A 444 -21.99 -1.05 5.95
N THR A 445 -21.49 -1.96 5.13
CA THR A 445 -20.08 -2.01 4.71
C THR A 445 -19.97 -2.17 3.19
N THR A 446 -18.76 -2.09 2.68
CA THR A 446 -18.44 -2.41 1.28
C THR A 446 -17.99 -3.86 1.10
N ASN A 447 -18.12 -4.70 2.12
CA ASN A 447 -17.65 -6.07 2.09
C ASN A 447 -18.75 -7.05 1.65
N ARG A 448 -18.33 -8.08 0.95
CA ARG A 448 -19.11 -9.27 0.60
C ARG A 448 -18.29 -10.50 0.98
N GLU A 449 -18.90 -11.42 1.72
CA GLU A 449 -18.27 -12.71 2.01
C GLU A 449 -18.66 -13.73 0.94
N LEU A 450 -17.67 -14.51 0.48
CA LEU A 450 -17.89 -15.65 -0.39
C LEU A 450 -17.56 -16.93 0.35
N PHE A 451 -18.47 -17.88 0.34
CA PHE A 451 -18.33 -19.19 0.95
C PHE A 451 -18.26 -20.25 -0.13
N ALA A 452 -17.28 -21.17 -0.04
CA ALA A 452 -17.14 -22.28 -0.96
C ALA A 452 -16.87 -23.58 -0.20
N LYS A 453 -17.74 -24.57 -0.38
CA LYS A 453 -17.69 -25.86 0.33
C LYS A 453 -17.05 -26.93 -0.53
N LYS A 454 -16.10 -27.66 0.02
CA LYS A 454 -15.60 -28.90 -0.58
C LYS A 454 -16.60 -30.02 -0.31
N PRO A 455 -17.14 -30.71 -1.32
CA PRO A 455 -18.06 -31.83 -1.10
C PRO A 455 -17.49 -32.87 -0.14
N GLY A 456 -18.32 -33.37 0.77
CA GLY A 456 -17.99 -34.47 1.67
C GLY A 456 -17.97 -35.83 0.97
N SER A 457 -17.36 -36.84 1.58
CA SER A 457 -17.38 -38.21 1.07
C SER A 457 -18.79 -38.80 1.13
N GLY A 458 -19.48 -38.87 -0.01
CA GLY A 458 -20.85 -39.40 -0.11
C GLY A 458 -21.96 -38.36 0.03
N SER A 459 -21.66 -37.07 0.09
CA SER A 459 -22.67 -36.00 0.11
C SER A 459 -23.15 -35.69 -1.31
N GLU A 460 -24.49 -35.51 -1.43
CA GLU A 460 -25.12 -35.05 -2.67
C GLU A 460 -24.62 -33.67 -3.09
N GLU A 461 -24.70 -33.38 -4.37
CA GLU A 461 -24.32 -32.12 -5.05
C GLU A 461 -24.90 -30.83 -4.44
N ASN A 462 -25.84 -30.94 -3.50
CA ASN A 462 -26.60 -29.84 -2.87
C ASN A 462 -26.33 -29.64 -1.37
N SER A 463 -25.22 -30.16 -0.82
CA SER A 463 -24.97 -30.08 0.63
C SER A 463 -24.83 -28.63 1.12
N MET A 464 -24.25 -27.73 0.33
CA MET A 464 -24.13 -26.31 0.65
C MET A 464 -25.50 -25.62 0.69
N GLN A 465 -26.37 -25.90 -0.28
CA GLN A 465 -27.72 -25.32 -0.34
C GLN A 465 -28.64 -25.77 0.81
N GLN A 466 -28.44 -26.98 1.33
CA GLN A 466 -29.17 -27.42 2.50
C GLN A 466 -28.65 -26.79 3.78
N ALA A 467 -27.33 -26.74 3.96
CA ALA A 467 -26.67 -26.11 5.12
C ALA A 467 -26.96 -24.60 5.23
N SER A 468 -27.11 -23.91 4.10
CA SER A 468 -27.35 -22.47 4.04
C SER A 468 -28.82 -22.06 4.26
N LYS A 469 -29.78 -23.00 4.40
CA LYS A 469 -31.15 -22.63 4.78
C LYS A 469 -31.16 -22.02 6.17
N ALA A 470 -31.94 -20.97 6.36
CA ALA A 470 -31.98 -20.20 7.61
C ALA A 470 -32.19 -21.09 8.85
N LEU A 471 -33.12 -22.04 8.78
CA LEU A 471 -33.36 -22.95 9.88
C LEU A 471 -32.15 -23.84 10.19
N ASN A 472 -31.53 -24.45 9.18
CA ASN A 472 -30.41 -25.36 9.37
C ASN A 472 -29.17 -24.60 9.86
N LEU A 473 -28.90 -23.44 9.29
CA LEU A 473 -27.74 -22.61 9.70
C LEU A 473 -27.88 -22.15 11.14
N ARG A 474 -29.08 -21.72 11.51
CA ARG A 474 -29.44 -21.29 12.85
C ARG A 474 -29.30 -22.44 13.86
N GLU A 475 -29.94 -23.58 13.64
CA GLU A 475 -29.88 -24.76 14.52
C GLU A 475 -28.44 -25.26 14.69
N THR A 476 -27.69 -25.41 13.59
CA THR A 476 -26.31 -25.85 13.65
C THR A 476 -25.42 -24.86 14.42
N THR A 477 -25.65 -23.55 14.26
CA THR A 477 -24.92 -22.53 15.02
C THR A 477 -25.18 -22.66 16.51
N TYR A 478 -26.43 -22.75 16.90
CA TYR A 478 -26.79 -22.92 18.33
C TYR A 478 -26.23 -24.21 18.93
N GLU A 479 -26.38 -25.34 18.23
CA GLU A 479 -25.83 -26.63 18.67
C GLU A 479 -24.32 -26.61 18.91
N ARG A 480 -23.56 -25.85 18.06
CA ARG A 480 -22.10 -25.77 18.13
C ARG A 480 -21.60 -24.75 19.13
N THR A 481 -22.33 -23.66 19.32
CA THR A 481 -21.85 -22.50 20.10
C THR A 481 -22.62 -22.27 21.39
N GLY A 482 -23.88 -22.66 21.48
CA GLY A 482 -24.78 -22.32 22.57
C GLY A 482 -25.12 -20.83 22.66
N SER A 483 -24.83 -20.04 21.62
CA SER A 483 -25.01 -18.57 21.61
C SER A 483 -26.32 -18.21 20.91
N GLU A 484 -27.28 -17.64 21.65
CA GLU A 484 -28.53 -17.13 21.10
C GLU A 484 -28.28 -15.92 20.18
N ASP A 485 -27.37 -15.00 20.55
CA ASP A 485 -27.08 -13.82 19.75
C ASP A 485 -26.50 -14.20 18.38
N LEU A 486 -25.55 -15.17 18.34
CA LEU A 486 -24.98 -15.63 17.09
C LEU A 486 -26.01 -16.43 16.27
N GLU A 487 -26.85 -17.23 16.88
CA GLU A 487 -27.92 -17.96 16.23
C GLU A 487 -28.85 -17.01 15.45
N TRP A 488 -29.33 -15.95 16.09
CA TRP A 488 -30.18 -14.95 15.45
C TRP A 488 -29.46 -14.19 14.32
N TYR A 489 -28.21 -13.85 14.53
CA TYR A 489 -27.42 -13.21 13.49
C TYR A 489 -27.21 -14.12 12.27
N MET A 490 -27.04 -15.42 12.47
CA MET A 490 -26.94 -16.40 11.37
C MET A 490 -28.22 -16.55 10.57
N GLU A 491 -29.39 -16.38 11.17
CA GLU A 491 -30.66 -16.31 10.44
C GLU A 491 -30.68 -15.10 9.48
N GLU A 492 -30.21 -13.96 9.95
CA GLU A 492 -30.07 -12.78 9.12
C GLU A 492 -29.05 -12.98 7.99
N VAL A 493 -27.89 -13.60 8.27
CA VAL A 493 -26.88 -13.96 7.25
C VAL A 493 -27.49 -14.87 6.19
N ALA A 494 -28.22 -15.91 6.60
CA ALA A 494 -28.88 -16.85 5.67
C ALA A 494 -29.84 -16.14 4.70
N SER A 495 -30.54 -15.10 5.16
CA SER A 495 -31.46 -14.32 4.31
C SER A 495 -30.77 -13.56 3.19
N ARG A 496 -29.46 -13.32 3.34
CA ARG A 496 -28.61 -12.58 2.40
C ARG A 496 -27.82 -13.48 1.46
N PHE A 497 -27.84 -14.79 1.64
CA PHE A 497 -27.14 -15.70 0.75
C PHE A 497 -27.66 -15.61 -0.69
N ARG A 498 -26.73 -15.42 -1.60
CA ARG A 498 -26.96 -15.43 -3.05
C ARG A 498 -26.13 -16.54 -3.68
N LYS A 499 -26.74 -17.26 -4.61
CA LYS A 499 -26.02 -18.27 -5.40
C LYS A 499 -25.11 -17.60 -6.42
N VAL A 500 -23.94 -18.17 -6.58
CA VAL A 500 -23.06 -17.80 -7.68
C VAL A 500 -23.56 -18.47 -8.96
N SER A 501 -23.70 -17.70 -10.02
CA SER A 501 -24.09 -18.19 -11.35
C SER A 501 -23.03 -19.12 -11.93
N GLU A 502 -23.42 -19.97 -12.89
CA GLU A 502 -22.41 -20.69 -13.66
C GLU A 502 -21.57 -19.72 -14.50
N PRO A 503 -20.21 -19.83 -14.45
CA PRO A 503 -19.36 -19.07 -15.35
C PRO A 503 -19.71 -19.39 -16.80
N ASP A 504 -19.81 -18.37 -17.61
CA ASP A 504 -20.09 -18.47 -19.04
C ASP A 504 -18.87 -18.10 -19.91
N SER A 505 -19.03 -18.03 -21.22
CA SER A 505 -17.95 -17.69 -22.14
C SER A 505 -17.48 -16.25 -22.02
N ALA A 506 -18.23 -15.38 -21.35
CA ALA A 506 -17.87 -13.97 -21.10
C ALA A 506 -17.23 -13.79 -19.73
N SER A 507 -17.28 -14.79 -18.85
CA SER A 507 -16.70 -14.77 -17.52
C SER A 507 -15.18 -14.62 -17.55
N THR A 508 -14.67 -13.79 -16.64
CA THR A 508 -13.22 -13.63 -16.45
C THR A 508 -12.72 -14.59 -15.38
N ILE A 509 -12.13 -15.70 -15.80
CA ILE A 509 -11.47 -16.63 -14.88
C ILE A 509 -10.03 -16.17 -14.65
N LEU A 510 -9.69 -15.95 -13.37
CA LEU A 510 -8.37 -15.49 -12.96
C LEU A 510 -7.43 -16.69 -12.85
N THR A 511 -6.24 -16.55 -13.43
CA THR A 511 -5.16 -17.56 -13.37
C THR A 511 -3.86 -16.89 -12.94
N ASP A 512 -2.86 -17.66 -12.55
CA ASP A 512 -1.53 -17.11 -12.19
C ASP A 512 -0.93 -16.28 -13.35
N ASP A 513 -1.21 -16.66 -14.59
CA ASP A 513 -0.74 -15.92 -15.76
C ASP A 513 -1.62 -14.71 -16.13
N LYS A 514 -2.87 -14.66 -15.63
CA LYS A 514 -3.84 -13.62 -16.00
C LYS A 514 -4.80 -13.32 -14.85
N ALA A 515 -4.39 -12.43 -13.96
CA ALA A 515 -5.22 -11.95 -12.85
C ALA A 515 -5.16 -10.41 -12.75
N PRO A 516 -5.93 -9.64 -13.55
CA PRO A 516 -5.90 -8.18 -13.55
C PRO A 516 -6.66 -7.57 -12.37
N VAL A 517 -6.54 -8.15 -11.17
CA VAL A 517 -7.30 -7.79 -9.97
C VAL A 517 -7.14 -6.34 -9.55
N GLU A 518 -5.95 -5.76 -9.72
CA GLU A 518 -5.72 -4.35 -9.39
C GLU A 518 -6.48 -3.40 -10.30
N VAL A 519 -6.52 -3.69 -11.61
CA VAL A 519 -7.28 -2.87 -12.58
C VAL A 519 -8.77 -2.95 -12.28
N LEU A 520 -9.27 -4.15 -11.96
CA LEU A 520 -10.67 -4.37 -11.61
C LEU A 520 -11.01 -3.73 -10.26
N GLY A 521 -10.15 -3.89 -9.25
CA GLY A 521 -10.31 -3.28 -7.93
C GLY A 521 -10.30 -1.75 -7.97
N MET A 522 -9.37 -1.14 -8.72
CA MET A 522 -9.32 0.32 -8.88
C MET A 522 -10.57 0.89 -9.56
N ARG A 523 -11.22 0.14 -10.46
CA ARG A 523 -12.52 0.54 -11.02
C ARG A 523 -13.62 0.53 -9.96
N ALA A 524 -13.66 -0.52 -9.13
CA ALA A 524 -14.63 -0.61 -8.03
C ALA A 524 -14.46 0.54 -7.02
N ILE A 525 -13.22 0.81 -6.60
CA ILE A 525 -12.91 1.95 -5.71
C ILE A 525 -13.33 3.28 -6.35
N GLY A 526 -13.03 3.45 -7.63
CA GLY A 526 -13.41 4.65 -8.36
C GLY A 526 -14.93 4.88 -8.38
N GLN A 527 -15.74 3.83 -8.46
CA GLN A 527 -17.21 3.89 -8.36
C GLN A 527 -17.66 4.24 -6.95
N ILE A 528 -17.15 3.56 -5.91
CA ILE A 528 -17.48 3.85 -4.51
C ILE A 528 -17.20 5.31 -4.17
N ILE A 529 -16.01 5.81 -4.51
CA ILE A 529 -15.65 7.23 -4.29
C ILE A 529 -16.55 8.16 -5.10
N ALA A 530 -16.91 7.78 -6.33
CA ALA A 530 -17.81 8.58 -7.16
C ALA A 530 -19.21 8.71 -6.55
N ASP A 531 -19.72 7.65 -5.99
CA ASP A 531 -21.05 7.59 -5.36
C ASP A 531 -21.05 8.37 -4.03
N GLU A 532 -20.06 8.16 -3.17
CA GLU A 532 -19.91 8.88 -1.91
C GLU A 532 -19.67 10.40 -2.10
N ALA A 533 -18.90 10.79 -3.11
CA ALA A 533 -18.66 12.19 -3.43
C ALA A 533 -19.82 12.86 -4.20
N GLY A 534 -20.78 12.09 -4.69
CA GLY A 534 -21.92 12.58 -5.48
C GLY A 534 -22.69 13.73 -4.82
N PRO A 535 -23.14 13.59 -3.56
CA PRO A 535 -23.82 14.65 -2.82
C PRO A 535 -23.00 15.94 -2.70
N TYR A 536 -21.72 15.83 -2.40
CA TYR A 536 -20.82 17.00 -2.28
C TYR A 536 -20.59 17.71 -3.61
N ARG A 537 -20.53 16.95 -4.72
CA ARG A 537 -20.46 17.53 -6.08
C ARG A 537 -21.73 18.29 -6.44
N GLN A 538 -22.89 17.79 -6.01
CA GLN A 538 -24.16 18.48 -6.25
C GLN A 538 -24.21 19.79 -5.46
N ILE A 539 -23.82 19.77 -4.17
CA ILE A 539 -23.73 20.98 -3.34
C ILE A 539 -22.76 22.00 -3.97
N LEU A 540 -21.61 21.55 -4.49
CA LEU A 540 -20.66 22.45 -5.16
C LEU A 540 -21.26 23.09 -6.41
N LYS A 541 -22.07 22.37 -7.19
CA LYS A 541 -22.76 22.89 -8.38
C LYS A 541 -23.85 23.89 -8.04
N ASP A 542 -24.64 23.61 -7.00
CA ASP A 542 -25.84 24.37 -6.66
C ASP A 542 -25.53 25.59 -5.78
N GLU A 543 -24.61 25.45 -4.83
CA GLU A 543 -24.29 26.43 -3.80
C GLU A 543 -22.85 26.97 -3.87
N GLY A 544 -22.03 26.46 -4.81
CA GLY A 544 -20.63 26.83 -4.94
C GLY A 544 -19.77 26.37 -3.77
N PHE A 545 -18.53 26.88 -3.72
CA PHE A 545 -17.54 26.47 -2.71
C PHE A 545 -17.96 26.81 -1.27
N GLY A 546 -18.77 27.85 -1.08
CA GLY A 546 -19.31 28.22 0.23
C GLY A 546 -20.33 27.22 0.79
N GLY A 547 -21.15 26.59 -0.08
CA GLY A 547 -22.05 25.51 0.28
C GLY A 547 -21.29 24.26 0.70
N LEU A 548 -20.26 23.91 -0.08
CA LEU A 548 -19.39 22.75 0.22
C LEU A 548 -18.70 22.89 1.59
N LEU A 549 -18.16 24.04 1.92
CA LEU A 549 -17.53 24.28 3.23
C LEU A 549 -18.50 24.10 4.40
N ARG A 550 -19.77 24.49 4.24
CA ARG A 550 -20.80 24.27 5.27
C ARG A 550 -21.22 22.80 5.41
N ALA A 551 -21.13 22.03 4.33
CA ALA A 551 -21.54 20.62 4.34
C ALA A 551 -20.46 19.69 4.93
N VAL A 552 -19.20 20.15 4.98
CA VAL A 552 -18.06 19.41 5.55
C VAL A 552 -17.81 19.75 7.03
N GLN A 553 -18.36 20.86 7.53
CA GLN A 553 -18.37 21.21 8.95
C GLN A 553 -19.46 20.51 9.72
#